data_0db18a987721c488200be31e4afc81c0
#
_entry.id   0db18a987721c488200be31e4afc81c0
#
_cell.length_a   1.000
_cell.length_b   1.000
_cell.length_c   1.000
_cell.angle_alpha   90.00
_cell.angle_beta   90.00
_cell.angle_gamma   90.00
#
_symmetry.space_group_name_H-M   'P 1'
#
loop_
_entity.id
_entity.type
_entity.pdbx_description
1 polymer ?
#
loop_
_entity_poly.entity_id
_entity_poly.type
_entity_poly.pdbx_seq_one_letter_code
_entity_poly.pdbx_strand_id
1 'polypeptide(L)'
;VDADACPVVDIVEKTARKYQIPVTLLCDTNHILTSCYSEVVVVGAGADAVDYKLISLCCKGDIVVTQDYGVAAMALGKGAYAIHQSGKWYTDENIDQMLMERHLNKKARCASQKNHLKGPKKRTGEDDERFAQSFEQLIKAALKETVKTYIP
;
A
#
# COMPACT_ATOMS: atom_id res chain seq x y z
N VAL A 1 2.56 4.96 3.84
CA VAL A 1 1.74 3.76 4.12
C VAL A 1 0.32 4.19 4.44
N ASP A 2 -0.65 3.61 3.76
CA ASP A 2 -2.06 3.63 4.16
C ASP A 2 -2.20 2.68 5.36
N ALA A 3 -2.21 3.27 6.57
CA ALA A 3 -2.01 2.51 7.79
C ALA A 3 -3.33 2.06 8.45
N ASP A 4 -4.47 2.48 7.93
CA ASP A 4 -5.77 2.04 8.45
C ASP A 4 -5.97 0.55 8.20
N ALA A 5 -6.14 -0.21 9.30
CA ALA A 5 -6.26 -1.66 9.27
C ALA A 5 -5.13 -2.39 8.51
N CYS A 6 -3.93 -1.80 8.45
CA CYS A 6 -2.78 -2.38 7.76
C CYS A 6 -2.01 -3.34 8.69
N PRO A 7 -1.98 -4.65 8.40
CA PRO A 7 -1.35 -5.64 9.26
C PRO A 7 0.17 -5.71 9.12
N VAL A 8 0.77 -4.94 8.19
CA VAL A 8 2.19 -5.05 7.84
C VAL A 8 3.02 -3.84 8.27
N VAL A 9 2.46 -2.93 9.07
CA VAL A 9 3.15 -1.71 9.51
C VAL A 9 4.50 -2.03 10.16
N ASP A 10 4.52 -2.96 11.11
CA ASP A 10 5.76 -3.36 11.82
C ASP A 10 6.83 -3.93 10.87
N ILE A 11 6.40 -4.69 9.87
CA ILE A 11 7.29 -5.27 8.86
C ILE A 11 7.86 -4.17 7.97
N VAL A 12 7.02 -3.21 7.57
CA VAL A 12 7.45 -2.05 6.77
C VAL A 12 8.49 -1.25 7.54
N GLU A 13 8.23 -0.90 8.79
CA GLU A 13 9.14 -0.13 9.62
C GLU A 13 10.48 -0.86 9.84
N LYS A 14 10.43 -2.14 10.18
CA LYS A 14 11.62 -2.97 10.38
C LYS A 14 12.48 -3.03 9.11
N THR A 15 11.85 -3.22 7.96
CA THR A 15 12.57 -3.32 6.69
C THR A 15 13.10 -1.96 6.24
N ALA A 16 12.29 -0.90 6.34
CA ALA A 16 12.69 0.45 5.98
C ALA A 16 13.86 0.96 6.85
N ARG A 17 13.84 0.65 8.15
CA ARG A 17 14.94 0.99 9.08
C ARG A 17 16.27 0.37 8.66
N LYS A 18 16.26 -0.87 8.16
CA LYS A 18 17.46 -1.56 7.66
C LYS A 18 18.11 -0.79 6.49
N TYR A 19 17.32 -0.11 5.70
CA TYR A 19 17.77 0.70 4.54
C TYR A 19 17.80 2.20 4.82
N GLN A 20 17.55 2.63 6.06
CA GLN A 20 17.50 4.05 6.47
C GLN A 20 16.49 4.87 5.65
N ILE A 21 15.37 4.25 5.28
CA ILE A 21 14.30 4.90 4.51
C ILE A 21 13.27 5.46 5.47
N PRO A 22 12.93 6.76 5.38
CA PRO A 22 11.87 7.34 6.19
C PRO A 22 10.52 6.72 5.83
N VAL A 23 9.66 6.56 6.84
CA VAL A 23 8.30 6.03 6.67
C VAL A 23 7.31 7.03 7.19
N THR A 24 6.27 7.30 6.41
CA THR A 24 5.10 8.07 6.83
C THR A 24 3.90 7.16 6.90
N LEU A 25 3.26 7.09 8.07
CA LEU A 25 2.04 6.35 8.31
C LEU A 25 0.86 7.32 8.28
N LEU A 26 -0.10 7.08 7.41
CA LEU A 26 -1.33 7.88 7.36
C LEU A 26 -2.48 7.06 7.93
N CYS A 27 -3.20 7.64 8.85
CA CYS A 27 -4.38 7.02 9.47
C CYS A 27 -5.48 8.04 9.70
N ASP A 28 -6.70 7.55 9.89
CA ASP A 28 -7.81 8.38 10.30
C ASP A 28 -7.82 8.64 11.83
N THR A 29 -8.73 9.50 12.28
CA THR A 29 -8.88 9.82 13.70
C THR A 29 -9.39 8.65 14.56
N ASN A 30 -9.92 7.60 13.94
CA ASN A 30 -10.43 6.41 14.64
C ASN A 30 -9.35 5.35 14.86
N HIS A 31 -8.23 5.44 14.12
CA HIS A 31 -7.15 4.45 14.12
C HIS A 31 -5.79 5.11 14.41
N ILE A 32 -5.72 5.91 15.48
CA ILE A 32 -4.48 6.63 15.83
C ILE A 32 -3.38 5.63 16.17
N LEU A 33 -2.30 5.69 15.41
CA LEU A 33 -1.10 4.91 15.60
C LEU A 33 -0.01 5.73 16.29
N THR A 34 0.87 5.04 16.99
CA THR A 34 2.10 5.62 17.53
C THR A 34 3.29 4.86 16.99
N SER A 35 4.36 5.55 16.64
CA SER A 35 5.60 4.96 16.16
C SER A 35 6.82 5.69 16.73
N CYS A 36 7.87 4.93 17.02
CA CYS A 36 9.18 5.47 17.37
C CYS A 36 10.06 5.74 16.14
N TYR A 37 9.66 5.25 14.98
CA TYR A 37 10.44 5.34 13.75
C TYR A 37 9.76 6.21 12.68
N SER A 38 8.48 5.98 12.47
CA SER A 38 7.72 6.61 11.40
C SER A 38 7.12 7.94 11.83
N GLU A 39 7.00 8.86 10.89
CA GLU A 39 6.11 10.01 11.03
C GLU A 39 4.66 9.54 10.92
N VAL A 40 3.83 9.89 11.90
CA VAL A 40 2.39 9.57 11.88
C VAL A 40 1.60 10.81 11.52
N VAL A 41 0.86 10.73 10.42
CA VAL A 41 -0.03 11.77 9.93
C VAL A 41 -1.47 11.33 10.15
N VAL A 42 -2.14 11.98 11.10
CA VAL A 42 -3.57 11.74 11.37
C VAL A 42 -4.39 12.66 10.49
N VAL A 43 -5.26 12.09 9.68
CA VAL A 43 -6.15 12.83 8.77
C VAL A 43 -7.55 12.87 9.37
N GLY A 44 -8.23 14.00 9.21
CA GLY A 44 -9.59 14.17 9.71
C GLY A 44 -10.57 13.12 9.13
N ALA A 45 -11.66 12.85 9.86
CA ALA A 45 -12.69 11.92 9.43
C ALA A 45 -13.32 12.37 8.11
N GLY A 46 -13.36 11.47 7.15
CA GLY A 46 -13.99 11.67 5.85
C GLY A 46 -13.68 10.49 4.95
N ALA A 47 -14.65 10.10 4.13
CA ALA A 47 -14.41 9.09 3.10
C ALA A 47 -13.26 9.58 2.20
N ASP A 48 -12.31 8.70 1.95
CA ASP A 48 -11.16 8.95 1.07
C ASP A 48 -10.18 10.07 1.54
N ALA A 49 -10.34 10.65 2.75
CA ALA A 49 -9.47 11.72 3.24
C ALA A 49 -8.01 11.26 3.36
N VAL A 50 -7.78 10.04 3.85
CA VAL A 50 -6.46 9.41 3.94
C VAL A 50 -5.87 9.21 2.54
N ASP A 51 -6.67 8.75 1.58
CA ASP A 51 -6.25 8.50 0.19
C ASP A 51 -5.78 9.78 -0.48
N TYR A 52 -6.56 10.86 -0.38
CA TYR A 52 -6.17 12.16 -0.91
C TYR A 52 -4.89 12.69 -0.28
N LYS A 53 -4.78 12.60 1.04
CA LYS A 53 -3.58 13.05 1.74
C LYS A 53 -2.36 12.22 1.34
N LEU A 54 -2.49 10.90 1.27
CA LEU A 54 -1.43 10.00 0.84
C LEU A 54 -0.93 10.39 -0.55
N ILE A 55 -1.85 10.52 -1.51
CA ILE A 55 -1.48 10.88 -2.88
C ILE A 55 -0.90 12.30 -2.97
N SER A 56 -1.35 13.24 -2.15
CA SER A 56 -0.77 14.60 -2.11
C SER A 56 0.68 14.61 -1.66
N LEU A 57 1.05 13.72 -0.73
CA LEU A 57 2.42 13.58 -0.20
C LEU A 57 3.31 12.71 -1.09
N CYS A 58 2.72 11.82 -1.89
CA CYS A 58 3.43 10.85 -2.71
C CYS A 58 4.19 11.54 -3.85
N CYS A 59 5.47 11.22 -3.97
CA CYS A 59 6.36 11.69 -5.01
C CYS A 59 6.87 10.54 -5.88
N LYS A 60 7.46 10.88 -7.03
CA LYS A 60 8.12 9.91 -7.90
C LYS A 60 9.22 9.17 -7.15
N GLY A 61 9.23 7.84 -7.27
CA GLY A 61 10.22 6.98 -6.62
C GLY A 61 9.85 6.53 -5.21
N ASP A 62 8.78 7.10 -4.61
CA ASP A 62 8.26 6.63 -3.32
C ASP A 62 7.66 5.23 -3.43
N ILE A 63 7.54 4.55 -2.30
CA ILE A 63 6.86 3.26 -2.20
C ILE A 63 5.58 3.43 -1.38
N VAL A 64 4.45 3.10 -1.97
CA VAL A 64 3.12 3.15 -1.34
C VAL A 64 2.68 1.74 -0.96
N VAL A 65 2.35 1.53 0.31
CA VAL A 65 1.74 0.29 0.80
C VAL A 65 0.26 0.55 1.02
N THR A 66 -0.60 -0.07 0.24
CA THR A 66 -2.06 0.11 0.31
C THR A 66 -2.81 -1.12 -0.18
N GLN A 67 -4.01 -1.31 0.34
CA GLN A 67 -4.98 -2.28 -0.15
C GLN A 67 -5.93 -1.70 -1.21
N ASP A 68 -5.97 -0.38 -1.33
CA ASP A 68 -6.85 0.30 -2.27
C ASP A 68 -6.23 0.38 -3.67
N TYR A 69 -6.90 -0.26 -4.64
CA TYR A 69 -6.44 -0.28 -6.03
C TYR A 69 -6.49 1.11 -6.69
N GLY A 70 -7.42 1.97 -6.27
CA GLY A 70 -7.50 3.35 -6.76
C GLY A 70 -6.30 4.18 -6.29
N VAL A 71 -5.92 4.07 -5.01
CA VAL A 71 -4.72 4.69 -4.46
C VAL A 71 -3.47 4.16 -5.16
N ALA A 72 -3.38 2.84 -5.35
CA ALA A 72 -2.26 2.22 -6.07
C ALA A 72 -2.14 2.76 -7.50
N ALA A 73 -3.25 2.86 -8.24
CA ALA A 73 -3.26 3.40 -9.60
C ALA A 73 -2.79 4.86 -9.64
N MET A 74 -3.24 5.69 -8.70
CA MET A 74 -2.81 7.09 -8.62
C MET A 74 -1.32 7.21 -8.26
N ALA A 75 -0.80 6.36 -7.37
CA ALA A 75 0.62 6.31 -7.02
C ALA A 75 1.48 5.93 -8.23
N LEU A 76 1.10 4.90 -8.99
CA LEU A 76 1.76 4.50 -10.23
C LEU A 76 1.75 5.64 -11.25
N GLY A 77 0.63 6.35 -11.42
CA GLY A 77 0.53 7.51 -12.30
C GLY A 77 1.46 8.66 -11.94
N LYS A 78 1.88 8.76 -10.68
CA LYS A 78 2.90 9.72 -10.20
C LYS A 78 4.34 9.20 -10.36
N GLY A 79 4.54 8.00 -10.87
CA GLY A 79 5.85 7.36 -10.97
C GLY A 79 6.37 6.82 -9.64
N ALA A 80 5.49 6.59 -8.68
CA ALA A 80 5.80 5.87 -7.45
C ALA A 80 5.59 4.36 -7.63
N TYR A 81 6.12 3.58 -6.71
CA TYR A 81 5.86 2.15 -6.62
C TYR A 81 4.68 1.90 -5.68
N ALA A 82 3.95 0.82 -5.92
CA ALA A 82 2.85 0.44 -5.04
C ALA A 82 2.87 -1.07 -4.78
N ILE A 83 2.58 -1.45 -3.52
CA ILE A 83 2.57 -2.84 -3.09
C ILE A 83 1.35 -3.10 -2.19
N HIS A 84 0.70 -4.25 -2.42
CA HIS A 84 -0.36 -4.75 -1.57
C HIS A 84 0.22 -5.46 -0.34
N GLN A 85 -0.52 -5.50 0.76
CA GLN A 85 -0.12 -6.19 2.01
C GLN A 85 0.15 -7.69 1.85
N SER A 86 -0.27 -8.31 0.75
CA SER A 86 0.09 -9.70 0.41
C SER A 86 1.49 -9.86 -0.17
N GLY A 87 2.18 -8.76 -0.46
CA GLY A 87 3.45 -8.73 -1.18
C GLY A 87 3.33 -8.64 -2.70
N LYS A 88 2.13 -8.57 -3.24
CA LYS A 88 1.91 -8.39 -4.68
C LYS A 88 2.20 -6.94 -5.06
N TRP A 89 3.07 -6.73 -6.03
CA TRP A 89 3.32 -5.41 -6.60
C TRP A 89 2.19 -5.01 -7.52
N TYR A 90 1.78 -3.75 -7.42
CA TYR A 90 0.94 -3.14 -8.43
C TYR A 90 1.83 -2.62 -9.56
N THR A 91 1.46 -2.92 -10.80
CA THR A 91 2.17 -2.48 -12.00
C THR A 91 1.18 -1.92 -13.00
N ASP A 92 1.66 -1.16 -13.98
CA ASP A 92 0.81 -0.63 -15.04
C ASP A 92 0.10 -1.75 -15.83
N GLU A 93 0.74 -2.94 -15.92
CA GLU A 93 0.16 -4.08 -16.64
C GLU A 93 -0.96 -4.76 -15.85
N ASN A 94 -0.92 -4.77 -14.50
CA ASN A 94 -1.91 -5.52 -13.71
C ASN A 94 -2.99 -4.64 -13.07
N ILE A 95 -2.76 -3.33 -12.93
CA ILE A 95 -3.65 -2.45 -12.18
C ILE A 95 -5.03 -2.31 -12.85
N ASP A 96 -5.07 -2.21 -14.16
CA ASP A 96 -6.33 -2.07 -14.91
C ASP A 96 -7.19 -3.32 -14.79
N GLN A 97 -6.58 -4.50 -14.86
CA GLN A 97 -7.27 -5.76 -14.65
C GLN A 97 -7.82 -5.84 -13.21
N MET A 98 -7.04 -5.47 -12.20
CA MET A 98 -7.46 -5.50 -10.80
C MET A 98 -8.62 -4.53 -10.53
N LEU A 99 -8.60 -3.34 -11.12
CA LEU A 99 -9.70 -2.38 -11.04
C LEU A 99 -10.98 -2.93 -11.70
N MET A 100 -10.84 -3.57 -12.85
CA MET A 100 -11.98 -4.20 -13.56
C MET A 100 -12.57 -5.35 -12.74
N GLU A 101 -11.74 -6.23 -12.20
CA GLU A 101 -12.18 -7.35 -11.33
C GLU A 101 -12.94 -6.84 -10.09
N ARG A 102 -12.44 -5.76 -9.46
CA ARG A 102 -13.14 -5.12 -8.34
C ARG A 102 -14.53 -4.61 -8.75
N HIS A 103 -14.61 -3.97 -9.91
CA HIS A 103 -15.86 -3.44 -10.42
C HIS A 103 -16.89 -4.55 -10.71
N LEU A 104 -16.46 -5.63 -11.35
CA LEU A 104 -17.29 -6.80 -11.63
C LEU A 104 -17.75 -7.50 -10.34
N ASN A 105 -16.86 -7.68 -9.38
CA ASN A 105 -17.18 -8.27 -8.08
C ASN A 105 -18.17 -7.41 -7.29
N LYS A 106 -18.06 -6.08 -7.35
CA LYS A 106 -19.03 -5.16 -6.73
C LYS A 106 -20.40 -5.32 -7.36
N LYS A 107 -20.48 -5.37 -8.68
CA LYS A 107 -21.77 -5.62 -9.40
C LYS A 107 -22.37 -6.97 -9.04
N ALA A 108 -21.57 -8.03 -8.98
CA ALA A 108 -22.01 -9.37 -8.61
C ALA A 108 -22.56 -9.41 -7.17
N ARG A 109 -21.94 -8.73 -6.23
CA ARG A 109 -22.43 -8.61 -4.84
C ARG A 109 -23.76 -7.88 -4.76
N CYS A 110 -23.94 -6.81 -5.54
CA CYS A 110 -25.21 -6.07 -5.58
C CYS A 110 -26.33 -6.89 -6.24
N ALA A 111 -26.00 -7.76 -7.20
CA ALA A 111 -26.99 -8.59 -7.91
C ALA A 111 -27.40 -9.86 -7.12
N SER A 112 -26.57 -10.32 -6.19
CA SER A 112 -26.77 -11.57 -5.44
C SER A 112 -26.96 -11.30 -3.95
N GLN A 113 -28.21 -11.19 -3.51
CA GLN A 113 -28.57 -11.08 -2.09
C GLN A 113 -28.33 -12.36 -1.26
N LYS A 114 -27.84 -13.46 -1.84
CA LYS A 114 -27.81 -14.79 -1.18
C LYS A 114 -26.46 -15.50 -1.14
N ASN A 115 -25.41 -14.98 -1.73
CA ASN A 115 -24.11 -15.65 -1.65
C ASN A 115 -23.22 -14.98 -0.60
N HIS A 116 -23.14 -15.57 0.59
CA HIS A 116 -22.08 -15.32 1.56
C HIS A 116 -20.74 -15.74 0.92
N LEU A 117 -20.09 -14.80 0.26
CA LEU A 117 -18.69 -14.98 -0.09
C LEU A 117 -17.91 -15.16 1.21
N LYS A 118 -17.16 -16.25 1.31
CA LYS A 118 -16.26 -16.48 2.45
C LYS A 118 -15.40 -15.23 2.62
N GLY A 119 -15.32 -14.72 3.83
CA GLY A 119 -14.42 -13.61 4.15
C GLY A 119 -12.96 -13.94 3.82
N PRO A 120 -12.08 -12.95 3.74
CA PRO A 120 -10.66 -13.17 3.48
C PRO A 120 -10.08 -14.15 4.52
N LYS A 121 -9.19 -15.05 4.07
CA LYS A 121 -8.48 -15.96 4.97
C LYS A 121 -7.71 -15.15 6.01
N LYS A 122 -7.67 -15.68 7.25
CA LYS A 122 -6.84 -15.11 8.31
C LYS A 122 -5.36 -15.09 7.86
N ARG A 123 -4.69 -13.96 8.04
CA ARG A 123 -3.27 -13.78 7.72
C ARG A 123 -2.41 -14.72 8.59
N THR A 124 -1.36 -15.28 7.99
CA THR A 124 -0.43 -16.23 8.62
C THR A 124 0.99 -15.66 8.65
N GLY A 125 1.89 -16.29 9.42
CA GLY A 125 3.32 -15.93 9.43
C GLY A 125 3.99 -16.09 8.07
N GLU A 126 3.54 -17.05 7.25
CA GLU A 126 4.04 -17.22 5.87
C GLU A 126 3.67 -16.02 4.98
N ASP A 127 2.48 -15.44 5.19
CA ASP A 127 2.08 -14.22 4.49
C ASP A 127 2.95 -13.03 4.88
N ASP A 128 3.36 -12.95 6.15
CA ASP A 128 4.24 -11.92 6.66
C ASP A 128 5.66 -12.05 6.07
N GLU A 129 6.20 -13.26 6.01
CA GLU A 129 7.51 -13.52 5.38
C GLU A 129 7.49 -13.20 3.90
N ARG A 130 6.43 -13.60 3.19
CA ARG A 130 6.25 -13.30 1.77
C ARG A 130 6.20 -11.80 1.53
N PHE A 131 5.46 -11.07 2.34
CA PHE A 131 5.42 -9.61 2.24
C PHE A 131 6.80 -9.00 2.52
N ALA A 132 7.48 -9.41 3.59
CA ALA A 132 8.79 -8.88 3.96
C ALA A 132 9.82 -9.06 2.84
N GLN A 133 9.88 -10.24 2.24
CA GLN A 133 10.79 -10.53 1.12
C GLN A 133 10.46 -9.68 -0.11
N SER A 134 9.19 -9.62 -0.47
CA SER A 134 8.74 -8.86 -1.63
C SER A 134 8.95 -7.35 -1.45
N PHE A 135 8.68 -6.84 -0.27
CA PHE A 135 8.87 -5.43 0.06
C PHE A 135 10.36 -5.05 0.04
N GLU A 136 11.24 -5.91 0.56
CA GLU A 136 12.69 -5.70 0.49
C GLU A 136 13.20 -5.69 -0.97
N GLN A 137 12.67 -6.57 -1.82
CA GLN A 137 13.00 -6.56 -3.25
C GLN A 137 12.54 -5.26 -3.93
N LEU A 138 11.36 -4.76 -3.58
CA LEU A 138 10.84 -3.51 -4.10
C LEU A 138 11.71 -2.32 -3.70
N ILE A 139 12.14 -2.26 -2.44
CA ILE A 139 13.10 -1.24 -1.96
C ILE A 139 14.38 -1.28 -2.78
N LYS A 140 14.97 -2.45 -2.98
CA LYS A 140 16.19 -2.61 -3.77
C LYS A 140 16.00 -2.15 -5.23
N ALA A 141 14.85 -2.43 -5.82
CA ALA A 141 14.52 -1.98 -7.17
C ALA A 141 14.41 -0.44 -7.25
N ALA A 142 13.67 0.16 -6.31
CA ALA A 142 13.51 1.61 -6.23
C ALA A 142 14.85 2.34 -6.04
N LEU A 143 15.71 1.85 -5.14
CA LEU A 143 17.03 2.44 -4.90
C LEU A 143 17.94 2.34 -6.14
N LYS A 144 17.89 1.25 -6.90
CA LYS A 144 18.68 1.10 -8.14
C LYS A 144 18.25 2.09 -9.22
N GLU A 145 16.97 2.38 -9.36
CA GLU A 145 16.48 3.37 -10.32
C GLU A 145 16.84 4.79 -9.92
N THR A 146 16.77 5.09 -8.62
CA THR A 146 17.21 6.40 -8.10
C THR A 146 18.67 6.66 -8.41
N VAL A 147 19.54 5.67 -8.22
CA VAL A 147 20.99 5.80 -8.53
C VAL A 147 21.20 6.03 -10.01
N LYS A 148 20.49 5.36 -10.91
CA LYS A 148 20.61 5.56 -12.37
C LYS A 148 20.22 6.97 -12.81
N THR A 149 19.30 7.61 -12.10
CA THR A 149 18.85 8.97 -12.44
C THR A 149 19.85 10.04 -12.03
N TYR A 150 20.76 9.75 -11.11
CA TYR A 150 21.77 10.69 -10.58
C TYR A 150 23.18 10.49 -11.18
N ILE A 151 23.40 9.51 -12.04
CA ILE A 151 24.67 9.37 -12.79
C ILE A 151 24.56 10.19 -14.07
N PRO A 152 25.39 11.23 -14.24
CA PRO A 152 25.40 12.04 -15.46
C PRO A 152 25.88 11.25 -16.67
#